data_0807fa0396438dfa2b068c38c10ea1a9
#
_entry.id   0807fa0396438dfa2b068c38c10ea1a9
#
_cell.length_a   1.000
_cell.length_b   1.000
_cell.length_c   1.000
_cell.angle_alpha   90.00
_cell.angle_beta   90.00
_cell.angle_gamma   90.00
#
_symmetry.space_group_name_H-M   'P 1'
#
loop_
_entity.id
_entity.type
_entity.pdbx_description
1 polymer ?
#
loop_
_entity_poly.entity_id
_entity_poly.type
_entity_poly.pdbx_seq_one_letter_code
_entity_poly.pdbx_strand_id
1 'polypeptide(L)'
;MKIPYMVGIVIAIVGIIALIGLTQDSVNDSQNKIRVAFFPSIVHAVPIVGMETQTFADNLDDDLDIEVKIFDSGPQVIESLFSNSIDIAYVGPGPVINGFLKSDGNDLKILAGAASGGASFVIQKNSGLELIENYSGKRVAAPQISNTQDVSLRHYLAENGLKPAEKGGDVFVLNIANPDIYTLFAKGDIDGAWVPEPWATMLVEELNGIRLFDENEFWPENKFSSVLLIGRSDYIEKNPEIIKKWINANEKTVQWINNHPDESKKLYNEFLKSYMGRTLPENIVEKSFSNIIITSEPLENSVHTFAERADVLGYLGRDGYTLDGIFYHENISVTLNEENQDG
;
A
#
# COMPACT_ATOMS: atom_id res chain seq x y z
N MET A 1 -45.45 -33.50 45.09
CA MET A 1 -44.23 -32.67 45.11
C MET A 1 -43.81 -32.50 43.65
N LYS A 2 -44.19 -31.34 43.01
CA LYS A 2 -43.95 -31.06 41.56
C LYS A 2 -43.28 -29.66 41.40
N ILE A 3 -41.97 -29.58 41.68
CA ILE A 3 -41.20 -28.31 41.54
C ILE A 3 -39.85 -28.48 40.78
N PRO A 4 -39.60 -29.41 39.86
CA PRO A 4 -38.38 -29.34 39.11
C PRO A 4 -38.50 -28.73 37.68
N TYR A 5 -39.71 -28.56 37.12
CA TYR A 5 -39.86 -28.10 35.73
C TYR A 5 -39.80 -26.58 35.54
N MET A 6 -40.21 -25.78 36.53
CA MET A 6 -40.18 -24.31 36.43
C MET A 6 -38.78 -23.75 36.58
N VAL A 7 -37.90 -24.34 37.37
CA VAL A 7 -36.51 -23.84 37.54
C VAL A 7 -35.67 -24.08 36.26
N GLY A 8 -35.88 -25.20 35.57
CA GLY A 8 -35.19 -25.48 34.32
C GLY A 8 -35.55 -24.52 33.16
N ILE A 9 -36.82 -24.09 33.08
CA ILE A 9 -37.29 -23.14 32.05
C ILE A 9 -36.76 -21.73 32.32
N VAL A 10 -36.68 -21.28 33.57
CA VAL A 10 -36.15 -19.95 33.90
C VAL A 10 -34.64 -19.88 33.63
N ILE A 11 -33.86 -20.93 33.91
CA ILE A 11 -32.42 -20.99 33.62
C ILE A 11 -32.18 -21.02 32.09
N ALA A 12 -33.01 -21.72 31.34
CA ALA A 12 -32.92 -21.75 29.87
C ALA A 12 -33.24 -20.38 29.21
N ILE A 13 -34.26 -19.67 29.74
CA ILE A 13 -34.61 -18.31 29.23
C ILE A 13 -33.54 -17.29 29.59
N VAL A 14 -32.99 -17.33 30.81
CA VAL A 14 -31.89 -16.44 31.21
C VAL A 14 -30.62 -16.73 30.38
N GLY A 15 -30.31 -18.01 30.09
CA GLY A 15 -29.21 -18.39 29.23
C GLY A 15 -29.35 -17.91 27.78
N ILE A 16 -30.57 -17.97 27.23
CA ILE A 16 -30.85 -17.48 25.84
C ILE A 16 -30.78 -15.94 25.77
N ILE A 17 -31.28 -15.23 26.80
CA ILE A 17 -31.22 -13.77 26.86
C ILE A 17 -29.75 -13.31 27.02
N ALA A 18 -28.94 -14.01 27.83
CA ALA A 18 -27.51 -13.72 27.97
C ALA A 18 -26.73 -14.01 26.65
N LEU A 19 -27.09 -15.09 25.93
CA LEU A 19 -26.48 -15.39 24.62
C LEU A 19 -26.84 -14.34 23.54
N ILE A 20 -28.10 -13.86 23.53
CA ILE A 20 -28.58 -12.82 22.62
C ILE A 20 -27.92 -11.47 22.98
N GLY A 21 -27.76 -11.13 24.24
CA GLY A 21 -27.05 -9.94 24.70
C GLY A 21 -25.57 -9.95 24.26
N LEU A 22 -24.88 -11.08 24.48
CA LEU A 22 -23.48 -11.22 24.07
C LEU A 22 -23.26 -11.21 22.54
N THR A 23 -24.26 -11.68 21.76
CA THR A 23 -24.20 -11.61 20.30
C THR A 23 -24.56 -10.23 19.77
N GLN A 24 -25.42 -9.46 20.47
CA GLN A 24 -25.78 -8.09 20.09
C GLN A 24 -24.65 -7.11 20.37
N ASP A 25 -23.93 -7.25 21.49
CA ASP A 25 -22.76 -6.41 21.79
C ASP A 25 -21.59 -6.68 20.80
N SER A 26 -21.37 -7.94 20.40
CA SER A 26 -20.33 -8.26 19.39
C SER A 26 -20.71 -7.86 17.96
N VAL A 27 -22.00 -7.77 17.63
CA VAL A 27 -22.50 -7.29 16.33
C VAL A 27 -22.49 -5.76 16.25
N ASN A 28 -22.78 -5.06 17.36
CA ASN A 28 -22.69 -3.60 17.41
C ASN A 28 -21.24 -3.10 17.40
N ASP A 29 -20.30 -3.82 18.04
CA ASP A 29 -18.87 -3.41 18.06
C ASP A 29 -18.20 -3.50 16.67
N SER A 30 -18.76 -4.30 15.75
CA SER A 30 -18.28 -4.40 14.35
C SER A 30 -18.94 -3.40 13.39
N GLN A 31 -20.05 -2.76 13.75
CA GLN A 31 -20.77 -1.83 12.88
C GLN A 31 -20.28 -0.38 12.94
N ASN A 32 -19.54 -0.01 14.01
CA ASN A 32 -19.07 1.36 14.21
C ASN A 32 -17.55 1.51 14.04
N LYS A 33 -16.90 0.67 13.19
CA LYS A 33 -15.45 0.74 12.98
C LYS A 33 -15.10 0.66 11.51
N ILE A 34 -14.14 1.48 11.09
CA ILE A 34 -13.42 1.31 9.83
C ILE A 34 -12.00 0.85 10.14
N ARG A 35 -11.59 -0.29 9.58
CA ARG A 35 -10.28 -0.89 9.80
C ARG A 35 -9.37 -0.54 8.63
N VAL A 36 -8.35 0.26 8.90
CA VAL A 36 -7.41 0.76 7.88
C VAL A 36 -6.03 0.16 8.06
N ALA A 37 -5.40 -0.24 6.97
CA ALA A 37 -4.05 -0.78 6.94
C ALA A 37 -3.08 0.10 6.16
N PHE A 38 -1.85 0.26 6.67
CA PHE A 38 -0.75 0.91 5.97
C PHE A 38 0.61 0.46 6.53
N PHE A 39 1.72 0.95 5.96
CA PHE A 39 3.07 0.61 6.41
C PHE A 39 3.73 1.80 7.12
N PRO A 40 4.64 1.57 8.07
CA PRO A 40 5.39 2.62 8.75
C PRO A 40 6.55 3.10 7.86
N SER A 41 6.24 3.50 6.62
CA SER A 41 7.19 3.91 5.60
C SER A 41 6.84 5.31 5.09
N ILE A 42 7.84 6.07 4.67
CA ILE A 42 7.68 7.47 4.28
C ILE A 42 6.77 7.64 3.04
N VAL A 43 6.74 6.65 2.14
CA VAL A 43 5.80 6.66 1.00
C VAL A 43 4.34 6.52 1.44
N HIS A 44 4.09 6.11 2.69
CA HIS A 44 2.78 6.09 3.33
C HIS A 44 2.51 7.35 4.17
N ALA A 45 3.14 8.48 3.82
CA ALA A 45 2.96 9.73 4.57
C ALA A 45 1.49 10.16 4.65
N VAL A 46 0.67 9.92 3.62
CA VAL A 46 -0.74 10.32 3.62
C VAL A 46 -1.53 9.69 4.77
N PRO A 47 -1.64 8.36 4.91
CA PRO A 47 -2.37 7.80 6.05
C PRO A 47 -1.73 8.16 7.40
N ILE A 48 -0.40 8.23 7.49
CA ILE A 48 0.30 8.57 8.74
C ILE A 48 -0.03 10.00 9.17
N VAL A 49 0.21 10.98 8.31
CA VAL A 49 -0.02 12.39 8.62
C VAL A 49 -1.51 12.67 8.83
N GLY A 50 -2.39 12.05 8.02
CA GLY A 50 -3.83 12.22 8.18
C GLY A 50 -4.38 11.66 9.50
N MET A 51 -3.74 10.62 10.07
CA MET A 51 -4.06 10.15 11.42
C MET A 51 -3.52 11.11 12.49
N GLU A 52 -2.27 11.55 12.37
CA GLU A 52 -1.64 12.46 13.34
C GLU A 52 -2.32 13.84 13.38
N THR A 53 -2.82 14.33 12.25
CA THR A 53 -3.59 15.59 12.15
C THR A 53 -5.08 15.43 12.46
N GLN A 54 -5.54 14.20 12.72
CA GLN A 54 -6.95 13.83 12.90
C GLN A 54 -7.84 14.11 11.68
N THR A 55 -7.25 14.39 10.49
CA THR A 55 -8.00 14.74 9.29
C THR A 55 -9.00 13.67 8.89
N PHE A 56 -8.66 12.37 9.08
CA PHE A 56 -9.60 11.30 8.81
C PHE A 56 -10.76 11.28 9.83
N ALA A 57 -10.46 11.39 11.11
CA ALA A 57 -11.49 11.40 12.14
C ALA A 57 -12.45 12.59 11.99
N ASP A 58 -11.93 13.79 11.73
CA ASP A 58 -12.73 15.01 11.56
C ASP A 58 -13.66 15.00 10.33
N ASN A 59 -13.39 14.10 9.37
CA ASN A 59 -14.23 13.96 8.16
C ASN A 59 -15.22 12.80 8.25
N LEU A 60 -15.12 11.94 9.25
CA LEU A 60 -16.05 10.84 9.51
C LEU A 60 -17.16 11.27 10.49
N ASP A 61 -18.14 10.40 10.72
CA ASP A 61 -19.16 10.62 11.73
C ASP A 61 -18.59 10.36 13.14
N ASP A 62 -19.02 11.13 14.12
CA ASP A 62 -18.48 11.10 15.50
C ASP A 62 -18.55 9.73 16.19
N ASP A 63 -19.40 8.85 15.68
CA ASP A 63 -19.62 7.50 16.23
C ASP A 63 -18.84 6.40 15.47
N LEU A 64 -18.03 6.77 14.45
CA LEU A 64 -17.23 5.82 13.68
C LEU A 64 -15.76 5.80 14.14
N ASP A 65 -15.38 4.73 14.80
CA ASP A 65 -13.99 4.51 15.23
C ASP A 65 -13.07 4.10 14.08
N ILE A 66 -11.83 4.59 14.10
CA ILE A 66 -10.77 4.18 13.17
C ILE A 66 -9.86 3.18 13.87
N GLU A 67 -9.83 1.94 13.39
CA GLU A 67 -8.89 0.91 13.86
C GLU A 67 -7.71 0.80 12.88
N VAL A 68 -6.52 1.24 13.32
CA VAL A 68 -5.29 1.18 12.51
C VAL A 68 -4.61 -0.16 12.67
N LYS A 69 -4.23 -0.78 11.54
CA LYS A 69 -3.40 -1.99 11.47
C LYS A 69 -2.14 -1.74 10.66
N ILE A 70 -1.00 -1.94 11.28
CA ILE A 70 0.29 -1.72 10.64
C ILE A 70 0.83 -3.04 10.10
N PHE A 71 1.26 -3.00 8.85
CA PHE A 71 1.88 -4.12 8.14
C PHE A 71 3.25 -3.72 7.59
N ASP A 72 4.01 -4.70 7.12
CA ASP A 72 5.29 -4.54 6.44
C ASP A 72 5.35 -5.29 5.09
N SER A 73 4.22 -5.89 4.68
CA SER A 73 4.11 -6.76 3.52
C SER A 73 2.80 -6.55 2.77
N GLY A 74 2.90 -6.21 1.48
CA GLY A 74 1.73 -6.04 0.61
C GLY A 74 0.83 -7.28 0.49
N PRO A 75 1.37 -8.50 0.27
CA PRO A 75 0.56 -9.72 0.27
C PRO A 75 -0.24 -9.94 1.55
N GLN A 76 0.32 -9.66 2.73
CA GLN A 76 -0.41 -9.78 4.01
C GLN A 76 -1.59 -8.81 4.09
N VAL A 77 -1.45 -7.59 3.54
CA VAL A 77 -2.56 -6.63 3.44
C VAL A 77 -3.69 -7.20 2.60
N ILE A 78 -3.38 -7.74 1.41
CA ILE A 78 -4.39 -8.33 0.53
C ILE A 78 -5.09 -9.54 1.19
N GLU A 79 -4.34 -10.42 1.85
CA GLU A 79 -4.91 -11.54 2.60
C GLU A 79 -5.83 -11.06 3.75
N SER A 80 -5.43 -9.99 4.45
CA SER A 80 -6.23 -9.39 5.52
C SER A 80 -7.50 -8.72 4.99
N LEU A 81 -7.45 -8.14 3.79
CA LEU A 81 -8.61 -7.60 3.10
C LEU A 81 -9.59 -8.71 2.71
N PHE A 82 -9.11 -9.81 2.12
CA PHE A 82 -9.93 -10.96 1.73
C PHE A 82 -10.53 -11.72 2.92
N SER A 83 -9.82 -11.77 4.05
CA SER A 83 -10.33 -12.37 5.28
C SER A 83 -11.28 -11.46 6.09
N ASN A 84 -11.65 -10.29 5.54
CA ASN A 84 -12.47 -9.29 6.23
C ASN A 84 -11.84 -8.78 7.55
N SER A 85 -10.51 -8.85 7.68
CA SER A 85 -9.79 -8.34 8.84
C SER A 85 -9.52 -6.83 8.76
N ILE A 86 -9.54 -6.26 7.55
CA ILE A 86 -9.46 -4.83 7.24
C ILE A 86 -10.49 -4.45 6.18
N ASP A 87 -10.83 -3.18 6.07
CA ASP A 87 -11.85 -2.66 5.16
C ASP A 87 -11.24 -1.86 4.02
N ILE A 88 -10.22 -1.05 4.36
CA ILE A 88 -9.44 -0.25 3.41
C ILE A 88 -7.95 -0.39 3.71
N ALA A 89 -7.12 -0.07 2.73
CA ALA A 89 -5.68 -0.12 2.90
C ALA A 89 -4.95 0.86 1.97
N TYR A 90 -3.74 1.23 2.40
CA TYR A 90 -2.75 1.87 1.56
C TYR A 90 -1.67 0.84 1.23
N VAL A 91 -1.44 0.58 -0.06
CA VAL A 91 -0.54 -0.49 -0.50
C VAL A 91 -0.05 -0.24 -1.93
N GLY A 92 1.09 -0.82 -2.30
CA GLY A 92 1.66 -0.67 -3.65
C GLY A 92 0.86 -1.40 -4.74
N PRO A 93 1.03 -1.01 -6.03
CA PRO A 93 0.24 -1.55 -7.15
C PRO A 93 0.43 -3.05 -7.38
N GLY A 94 1.61 -3.62 -7.15
CA GLY A 94 1.85 -5.05 -7.37
C GLY A 94 0.90 -5.97 -6.59
N PRO A 95 0.84 -5.87 -5.26
CA PRO A 95 -0.14 -6.61 -4.46
C PRO A 95 -1.59 -6.35 -4.86
N VAL A 96 -1.95 -5.09 -5.21
CA VAL A 96 -3.30 -4.70 -5.62
C VAL A 96 -3.72 -5.44 -6.89
N ILE A 97 -2.89 -5.39 -7.94
CA ILE A 97 -3.17 -6.05 -9.22
C ILE A 97 -3.27 -7.56 -9.03
N ASN A 98 -2.31 -8.15 -8.31
CA ASN A 98 -2.35 -9.60 -8.01
C ASN A 98 -3.60 -10.00 -7.23
N GLY A 99 -4.01 -9.20 -6.24
CA GLY A 99 -5.23 -9.42 -5.46
C GLY A 99 -6.49 -9.32 -6.33
N PHE A 100 -6.59 -8.24 -7.12
CA PHE A 100 -7.71 -8.03 -8.05
C PHE A 100 -7.87 -9.21 -9.02
N LEU A 101 -6.78 -9.65 -9.64
CA LEU A 101 -6.82 -10.77 -10.57
C LEU A 101 -7.13 -12.11 -9.89
N LYS A 102 -6.63 -12.37 -8.68
CA LYS A 102 -6.94 -13.59 -7.92
C LYS A 102 -8.40 -13.69 -7.50
N SER A 103 -9.07 -12.57 -7.31
CA SER A 103 -10.50 -12.49 -6.97
C SER A 103 -11.40 -12.34 -8.21
N ASP A 104 -10.86 -12.53 -9.43
CA ASP A 104 -11.56 -12.31 -10.68
C ASP A 104 -12.25 -10.92 -10.75
N GLY A 105 -11.61 -9.90 -10.16
CA GLY A 105 -12.05 -8.51 -10.17
C GLY A 105 -13.12 -8.14 -9.14
N ASN A 106 -13.45 -9.05 -8.21
CA ASN A 106 -14.63 -8.89 -7.35
C ASN A 106 -14.34 -8.30 -5.96
N ASP A 107 -13.15 -8.54 -5.37
CA ASP A 107 -12.99 -8.35 -3.92
C ASP A 107 -12.38 -7.01 -3.50
N LEU A 108 -11.78 -6.26 -4.42
CA LEU A 108 -11.19 -4.96 -4.12
C LEU A 108 -11.31 -3.94 -5.24
N LYS A 109 -11.22 -2.67 -4.89
CA LYS A 109 -11.16 -1.52 -5.81
C LYS A 109 -10.08 -0.53 -5.40
N ILE A 110 -9.48 0.14 -6.38
CA ILE A 110 -8.63 1.31 -6.16
C ILE A 110 -9.53 2.52 -6.00
N LEU A 111 -9.42 3.21 -4.87
CA LEU A 111 -10.23 4.36 -4.51
C LEU A 111 -9.54 5.69 -4.86
N ALA A 112 -8.24 5.77 -4.64
CA ALA A 112 -7.41 6.95 -4.89
C ALA A 112 -5.92 6.59 -4.91
N GLY A 113 -5.06 7.56 -5.24
CA GLY A 113 -3.64 7.52 -4.96
C GLY A 113 -3.29 8.05 -3.57
N ALA A 114 -2.03 7.86 -3.17
CA ALA A 114 -1.45 8.47 -1.98
C ALA A 114 -0.02 8.97 -2.23
N ALA A 115 0.77 8.24 -3.04
CA ALA A 115 2.13 8.63 -3.39
C ALA A 115 2.53 8.15 -4.78
N SER A 116 3.44 8.92 -5.40
CA SER A 116 4.15 8.57 -6.64
C SER A 116 5.64 8.73 -6.41
N GLY A 117 6.46 7.90 -7.06
CA GLY A 117 7.91 7.93 -6.90
C GLY A 117 8.40 7.28 -5.59
N GLY A 118 9.58 7.68 -5.15
CA GLY A 118 10.13 7.23 -3.87
C GLY A 118 10.68 5.81 -3.90
N ALA A 119 11.19 5.35 -5.02
CA ALA A 119 12.01 4.15 -5.11
C ALA A 119 13.19 4.39 -6.06
N SER A 120 14.32 3.75 -5.78
CA SER A 120 15.54 3.96 -6.56
C SER A 120 16.38 2.70 -6.61
N PHE A 121 17.21 2.60 -7.64
CA PHE A 121 18.28 1.63 -7.68
C PHE A 121 19.57 2.25 -7.12
N VAL A 122 20.02 1.74 -5.98
CA VAL A 122 21.23 2.18 -5.29
C VAL A 122 22.29 1.09 -5.40
N ILE A 123 23.50 1.46 -5.80
CA ILE A 123 24.61 0.54 -6.02
C ILE A 123 25.77 0.81 -5.06
N GLN A 124 26.57 -0.21 -4.80
CA GLN A 124 27.86 -0.05 -4.12
C GLN A 124 28.82 0.77 -4.98
N LYS A 125 29.56 1.66 -4.36
CA LYS A 125 30.48 2.59 -5.05
C LYS A 125 31.48 1.90 -6.01
N ASN A 126 31.87 0.68 -5.73
CA ASN A 126 32.85 -0.07 -6.53
C ASN A 126 32.24 -1.33 -7.17
N SER A 127 30.94 -1.38 -7.32
CA SER A 127 30.24 -2.55 -7.90
C SER A 127 30.49 -2.69 -9.40
N GLY A 128 30.71 -1.56 -10.11
CA GLY A 128 30.77 -1.50 -11.57
C GLY A 128 29.40 -1.54 -12.24
N LEU A 129 28.30 -1.52 -11.46
CA LEU A 129 26.92 -1.58 -11.97
C LEU A 129 26.47 -0.29 -12.69
N GLU A 130 27.35 0.70 -12.82
CA GLU A 130 27.14 1.87 -13.69
C GLU A 130 27.09 1.46 -15.18
N LEU A 131 27.68 0.31 -15.52
CA LEU A 131 27.70 -0.23 -16.86
C LEU A 131 26.98 -1.57 -16.91
N ILE A 132 26.04 -1.69 -17.84
CA ILE A 132 25.16 -2.85 -17.95
C ILE A 132 25.91 -4.17 -18.22
N GLU A 133 27.02 -4.11 -18.92
CA GLU A 133 27.89 -5.25 -19.22
C GLU A 133 28.53 -5.88 -17.96
N ASN A 134 28.54 -5.18 -16.86
CA ASN A 134 29.15 -5.64 -15.62
C ASN A 134 28.17 -6.37 -14.67
N TYR A 135 26.91 -6.58 -15.08
CA TYR A 135 25.90 -7.20 -14.24
C TYR A 135 26.07 -8.71 -14.07
N SER A 136 26.84 -9.37 -14.98
CA SER A 136 27.13 -10.81 -14.88
C SER A 136 27.83 -11.14 -13.56
N GLY A 137 27.30 -12.13 -12.84
CA GLY A 137 27.81 -12.57 -11.54
C GLY A 137 27.45 -11.64 -10.37
N LYS A 138 26.76 -10.52 -10.60
CA LYS A 138 26.40 -9.56 -9.56
C LYS A 138 25.18 -9.98 -8.76
N ARG A 139 25.17 -9.54 -7.51
CA ARG A 139 24.10 -9.79 -6.54
C ARG A 139 23.33 -8.48 -6.32
N VAL A 140 22.10 -8.45 -6.79
CA VAL A 140 21.20 -7.31 -6.62
C VAL A 140 19.98 -7.71 -5.81
N ALA A 141 19.47 -6.81 -4.99
CA ALA A 141 18.36 -7.10 -4.10
C ALA A 141 17.14 -6.22 -4.40
N ALA A 142 15.96 -6.78 -4.17
CA ALA A 142 14.70 -6.05 -4.09
C ALA A 142 13.89 -6.62 -2.92
N PRO A 143 12.93 -5.87 -2.36
CA PRO A 143 12.01 -6.44 -1.39
C PRO A 143 11.26 -7.64 -1.99
N GLN A 144 10.39 -8.24 -1.28
CA GLN A 144 9.61 -9.45 -1.58
C GLN A 144 9.30 -9.70 -3.07
N ILE A 145 9.34 -10.97 -3.46
CA ILE A 145 9.02 -11.40 -4.84
C ILE A 145 7.64 -10.90 -5.29
N SER A 146 7.53 -10.47 -6.54
CA SER A 146 6.31 -9.91 -7.17
C SER A 146 5.81 -8.62 -6.54
N ASN A 147 6.56 -7.97 -5.65
CA ASN A 147 6.23 -6.62 -5.22
C ASN A 147 6.66 -5.59 -6.28
N THR A 148 6.35 -4.32 -6.04
CA THR A 148 6.61 -3.23 -7.00
C THR A 148 8.07 -3.18 -7.42
N GLN A 149 9.02 -3.17 -6.48
CA GLN A 149 10.46 -3.05 -6.75
C GLN A 149 11.05 -4.29 -7.41
N ASP A 150 10.56 -5.49 -7.09
CA ASP A 150 11.02 -6.72 -7.75
C ASP A 150 10.61 -6.76 -9.23
N VAL A 151 9.36 -6.36 -9.54
CA VAL A 151 8.90 -6.24 -10.93
C VAL A 151 9.74 -5.23 -11.68
N SER A 152 10.00 -4.05 -11.10
CA SER A 152 10.80 -3.00 -11.72
C SER A 152 12.24 -3.43 -11.97
N LEU A 153 12.90 -4.05 -11.00
CA LEU A 153 14.26 -4.59 -11.16
C LEU A 153 14.32 -5.64 -12.28
N ARG A 154 13.42 -6.62 -12.27
CA ARG A 154 13.42 -7.70 -13.27
C ARG A 154 13.05 -7.21 -14.65
N HIS A 155 12.14 -6.26 -14.75
CA HIS A 155 11.82 -5.60 -16.02
C HIS A 155 13.05 -4.84 -16.56
N TYR A 156 13.73 -4.06 -15.71
CA TYR A 156 14.97 -3.37 -16.08
C TYR A 156 16.04 -4.35 -16.59
N LEU A 157 16.24 -5.48 -15.90
CA LEU A 157 17.18 -6.51 -16.38
C LEU A 157 16.77 -7.06 -17.74
N ALA A 158 15.48 -7.37 -17.94
CA ALA A 158 14.97 -7.93 -19.21
C ALA A 158 15.12 -6.94 -20.37
N GLU A 159 14.80 -5.67 -20.20
CA GLU A 159 14.96 -4.61 -21.20
C GLU A 159 16.42 -4.43 -21.65
N ASN A 160 17.36 -4.76 -20.76
CA ASN A 160 18.79 -4.73 -21.04
C ASN A 160 19.37 -6.10 -21.48
N GLY A 161 18.52 -7.06 -21.84
CA GLY A 161 18.93 -8.38 -22.31
C GLY A 161 19.52 -9.30 -21.24
N LEU A 162 19.39 -8.92 -19.97
CA LEU A 162 19.89 -9.70 -18.81
C LEU A 162 18.80 -10.62 -18.27
N LYS A 163 19.22 -11.74 -17.68
CA LYS A 163 18.31 -12.70 -17.03
C LYS A 163 18.77 -12.98 -15.61
N PRO A 164 17.83 -13.06 -14.67
CA PRO A 164 18.12 -13.60 -13.34
C PRO A 164 18.63 -15.04 -13.39
N ALA A 165 19.47 -15.41 -12.44
CA ALA A 165 20.08 -16.75 -12.37
C ALA A 165 19.03 -17.88 -12.32
N GLU A 166 17.92 -17.69 -11.60
CA GLU A 166 16.81 -18.65 -11.52
C GLU A 166 16.03 -18.79 -12.84
N LYS A 167 16.25 -17.89 -13.82
CA LYS A 167 15.71 -17.96 -15.18
C LYS A 167 16.78 -18.34 -16.21
N GLY A 168 17.91 -18.92 -15.77
CA GLY A 168 19.00 -19.38 -16.59
C GLY A 168 19.97 -18.28 -17.07
N GLY A 169 19.97 -17.13 -16.40
CA GLY A 169 20.98 -16.07 -16.56
C GLY A 169 22.08 -16.15 -15.50
N ASP A 170 22.71 -15.03 -15.23
CA ASP A 170 23.87 -14.94 -14.34
C ASP A 170 23.80 -13.74 -13.36
N VAL A 171 22.70 -13.01 -13.33
CA VAL A 171 22.44 -11.98 -12.32
C VAL A 171 21.70 -12.59 -11.13
N PHE A 172 22.27 -12.50 -9.94
CA PHE A 172 21.65 -13.04 -8.73
C PHE A 172 20.69 -12.00 -8.13
N VAL A 173 19.38 -12.23 -8.28
CA VAL A 173 18.33 -11.39 -7.66
C VAL A 173 17.92 -11.98 -6.33
N LEU A 174 18.07 -11.18 -5.24
CA LEU A 174 17.70 -11.57 -3.88
C LEU A 174 16.42 -10.84 -3.47
N ASN A 175 15.38 -11.59 -3.13
CA ASN A 175 14.14 -11.06 -2.61
C ASN A 175 14.12 -11.20 -1.08
N ILE A 176 14.41 -10.11 -0.39
CA ILE A 176 14.56 -10.07 1.08
C ILE A 176 13.98 -8.75 1.64
N ALA A 177 13.68 -8.72 2.94
CA ALA A 177 13.13 -7.53 3.58
C ALA A 177 14.11 -6.34 3.56
N ASN A 178 13.59 -5.12 3.50
CA ASN A 178 14.43 -3.91 3.45
C ASN A 178 15.48 -3.80 4.58
N PRO A 179 15.21 -4.14 5.85
CA PRO A 179 16.23 -4.14 6.89
C PRO A 179 17.39 -5.11 6.62
N ASP A 180 17.08 -6.26 5.99
CA ASP A 180 18.09 -7.25 5.61
C ASP A 180 18.90 -6.76 4.41
N ILE A 181 18.24 -6.10 3.42
CA ILE A 181 18.92 -5.43 2.30
C ILE A 181 19.95 -4.43 2.84
N TYR A 182 19.52 -3.55 3.76
CA TYR A 182 20.42 -2.58 4.39
C TYR A 182 21.63 -3.25 5.05
N THR A 183 21.38 -4.34 5.78
CA THR A 183 22.44 -5.10 6.47
C THR A 183 23.42 -5.74 5.49
N LEU A 184 22.92 -6.38 4.42
CA LEU A 184 23.78 -7.02 3.41
C LEU A 184 24.54 -5.98 2.57
N PHE A 185 23.92 -4.84 2.29
CA PHE A 185 24.58 -3.73 1.62
C PHE A 185 25.72 -3.15 2.49
N ALA A 186 25.48 -2.97 3.77
CA ALA A 186 26.50 -2.49 4.72
C ALA A 186 27.71 -3.44 4.82
N LYS A 187 27.51 -4.76 4.64
CA LYS A 187 28.58 -5.78 4.63
C LYS A 187 29.27 -5.92 3.27
N GLY A 188 28.74 -5.31 2.22
CA GLY A 188 29.23 -5.52 0.86
C GLY A 188 28.86 -6.91 0.29
N ASP A 189 27.85 -7.57 0.86
CA ASP A 189 27.37 -8.89 0.43
C ASP A 189 26.44 -8.81 -0.79
N ILE A 190 25.97 -7.61 -1.17
CA ILE A 190 25.22 -7.31 -2.38
C ILE A 190 25.83 -6.11 -3.09
N ASP A 191 25.76 -6.09 -4.43
CA ASP A 191 26.34 -5.07 -5.28
C ASP A 191 25.40 -3.87 -5.50
N GLY A 192 24.08 -4.10 -5.39
CA GLY A 192 23.06 -3.06 -5.55
C GLY A 192 21.71 -3.50 -5.00
N ALA A 193 20.80 -2.53 -4.85
CA ALA A 193 19.46 -2.78 -4.36
C ALA A 193 18.44 -1.80 -4.97
N TRP A 194 17.30 -2.32 -5.39
CA TRP A 194 16.13 -1.54 -5.78
C TRP A 194 15.18 -1.45 -4.61
N VAL A 195 15.12 -0.29 -3.98
CA VAL A 195 14.45 -0.13 -2.68
C VAL A 195 13.62 1.15 -2.62
N PRO A 196 12.54 1.15 -1.81
CA PRO A 196 11.75 2.35 -1.58
C PRO A 196 12.43 3.29 -0.56
N GLU A 197 11.97 4.55 -0.50
CA GLU A 197 12.31 5.45 0.59
C GLU A 197 11.69 4.99 1.93
N PRO A 198 12.35 5.18 3.08
CA PRO A 198 13.61 5.88 3.28
C PRO A 198 14.87 5.04 3.03
N TRP A 199 14.73 3.77 2.65
CA TRP A 199 15.84 2.83 2.51
C TRP A 199 16.85 3.27 1.45
N ALA A 200 16.37 3.78 0.29
CA ALA A 200 17.25 4.29 -0.75
C ALA A 200 18.14 5.43 -0.23
N THR A 201 17.55 6.40 0.47
CA THR A 201 18.30 7.49 1.09
C THR A 201 19.27 7.00 2.18
N MET A 202 18.85 6.02 3.00
CA MET A 202 19.75 5.45 4.02
C MET A 202 20.95 4.72 3.40
N LEU A 203 20.76 3.97 2.32
CA LEU A 203 21.89 3.33 1.61
C LEU A 203 22.87 4.36 1.06
N VAL A 204 22.38 5.50 0.59
CA VAL A 204 23.23 6.59 0.07
C VAL A 204 23.95 7.34 1.18
N GLU A 205 23.19 7.84 2.17
CA GLU A 205 23.70 8.75 3.19
C GLU A 205 24.54 8.07 4.26
N GLU A 206 24.14 6.88 4.67
CA GLU A 206 24.79 6.17 5.79
C GLU A 206 25.84 5.16 5.31
N LEU A 207 25.65 4.58 4.10
CA LEU A 207 26.51 3.51 3.58
C LEU A 207 27.33 3.93 2.34
N ASN A 208 27.28 5.22 1.94
CA ASN A 208 27.97 5.75 0.77
C ASN A 208 27.61 5.05 -0.55
N GLY A 209 26.40 4.53 -0.66
CA GLY A 209 25.85 4.02 -1.91
C GLY A 209 25.70 5.12 -2.95
N ILE A 210 25.66 4.75 -4.20
CA ILE A 210 25.38 5.65 -5.32
C ILE A 210 23.96 5.37 -5.81
N ARG A 211 23.10 6.40 -5.77
CA ARG A 211 21.79 6.35 -6.44
C ARG A 211 22.04 6.37 -7.94
N LEU A 212 21.87 5.23 -8.59
CA LEU A 212 22.16 5.11 -10.03
C LEU A 212 21.06 5.79 -10.85
N PHE A 213 19.80 5.56 -10.46
CA PHE A 213 18.63 6.23 -11.04
C PHE A 213 17.44 6.15 -10.09
N ASP A 214 16.48 7.02 -10.31
CA ASP A 214 15.17 6.96 -9.67
C ASP A 214 14.20 6.15 -10.53
N GLU A 215 13.35 5.36 -9.88
CA GLU A 215 12.46 4.42 -10.58
C GLU A 215 11.52 5.12 -11.57
N ASN A 216 11.04 6.32 -11.24
CA ASN A 216 10.12 7.08 -12.09
C ASN A 216 10.69 7.40 -13.49
N GLU A 217 12.02 7.42 -13.68
CA GLU A 217 12.65 7.63 -14.99
C GLU A 217 12.24 6.58 -16.05
N PHE A 218 11.81 5.39 -15.59
CA PHE A 218 11.40 4.28 -16.46
C PHE A 218 9.87 4.18 -16.65
N TRP A 219 9.12 5.17 -16.15
CA TRP A 219 7.66 5.11 -16.17
C TRP A 219 7.06 6.20 -17.07
N PRO A 220 5.84 5.97 -17.63
CA PRO A 220 5.15 6.99 -18.41
C PRO A 220 5.08 8.32 -17.65
N GLU A 221 5.39 9.42 -18.34
CA GLU A 221 5.39 10.78 -17.79
C GLU A 221 6.30 10.98 -16.57
N ASN A 222 7.29 10.09 -16.37
CA ASN A 222 8.14 10.02 -15.18
C ASN A 222 7.33 9.91 -13.87
N LYS A 223 6.19 9.24 -13.91
CA LYS A 223 5.32 9.03 -12.75
C LYS A 223 4.99 7.56 -12.61
N PHE A 224 5.13 7.01 -11.41
CA PHE A 224 4.58 5.70 -11.09
C PHE A 224 3.84 5.72 -9.78
N SER A 225 2.74 4.98 -9.72
CA SER A 225 1.99 4.83 -8.49
C SER A 225 2.77 3.96 -7.52
N SER A 226 3.20 4.52 -6.40
CA SER A 226 3.92 3.78 -5.36
C SER A 226 3.03 3.35 -4.21
N VAL A 227 1.98 4.12 -3.92
CA VAL A 227 0.97 3.78 -2.92
C VAL A 227 -0.42 4.16 -3.42
N LEU A 228 -1.31 3.20 -3.36
CA LEU A 228 -2.73 3.30 -3.69
C LEU A 228 -3.58 3.14 -2.44
N LEU A 229 -4.63 3.93 -2.30
CA LEU A 229 -5.73 3.67 -1.38
C LEU A 229 -6.68 2.69 -2.05
N ILE A 230 -6.92 1.55 -1.41
CA ILE A 230 -7.83 0.51 -1.87
C ILE A 230 -8.90 0.22 -0.83
N GLY A 231 -10.02 -0.31 -1.28
CA GLY A 231 -11.09 -0.77 -0.40
C GLY A 231 -11.61 -2.14 -0.82
N ARG A 232 -12.13 -2.88 0.15
CA ARG A 232 -12.84 -4.13 -0.09
C ARG A 232 -14.18 -3.83 -0.75
N SER A 233 -14.50 -4.52 -1.86
CA SER A 233 -15.67 -4.24 -2.69
C SER A 233 -16.98 -4.29 -1.92
N ASP A 234 -17.19 -5.31 -1.10
CA ASP A 234 -18.42 -5.45 -0.31
C ASP A 234 -18.56 -4.38 0.79
N TYR A 235 -17.44 -3.87 1.32
CA TYR A 235 -17.46 -2.76 2.27
C TYR A 235 -17.82 -1.44 1.57
N ILE A 236 -17.26 -1.19 0.38
CA ILE A 236 -17.56 -0.03 -0.45
C ILE A 236 -19.07 0.02 -0.77
N GLU A 237 -19.64 -1.12 -1.20
CA GLU A 237 -21.07 -1.22 -1.55
C GLU A 237 -21.99 -0.98 -0.36
N LYS A 238 -21.61 -1.47 0.81
CA LYS A 238 -22.40 -1.32 2.05
C LYS A 238 -22.26 0.04 2.72
N ASN A 239 -21.13 0.73 2.49
CA ASN A 239 -20.77 1.96 3.21
C ASN A 239 -20.30 3.08 2.25
N PRO A 240 -21.05 3.40 1.18
CA PRO A 240 -20.61 4.34 0.15
C PRO A 240 -20.31 5.75 0.71
N GLU A 241 -21.08 6.22 1.69
CA GLU A 241 -20.86 7.52 2.30
C GLU A 241 -19.58 7.58 3.15
N ILE A 242 -19.24 6.49 3.86
CA ILE A 242 -17.98 6.40 4.60
C ILE A 242 -16.80 6.42 3.64
N ILE A 243 -16.88 5.67 2.54
CA ILE A 243 -15.82 5.63 1.51
C ILE A 243 -15.64 7.01 0.86
N LYS A 244 -16.72 7.70 0.52
CA LYS A 244 -16.66 9.06 -0.02
C LYS A 244 -16.00 10.04 0.97
N LYS A 245 -16.37 10.01 2.25
CA LYS A 245 -15.75 10.81 3.29
C LYS A 245 -14.26 10.48 3.44
N TRP A 246 -13.89 9.20 3.36
CA TRP A 246 -12.49 8.77 3.43
C TRP A 246 -11.66 9.27 2.24
N ILE A 247 -12.17 9.14 1.01
CA ILE A 247 -11.52 9.66 -0.21
C ILE A 247 -11.32 11.18 -0.10
N ASN A 248 -12.33 11.90 0.38
CA ASN A 248 -12.22 13.35 0.60
C ASN A 248 -11.16 13.69 1.67
N ALA A 249 -11.12 12.94 2.77
CA ALA A 249 -10.10 13.11 3.81
C ALA A 249 -8.69 12.80 3.28
N ASN A 250 -8.54 11.77 2.44
CA ASN A 250 -7.29 11.47 1.74
C ASN A 250 -6.83 12.65 0.89
N GLU A 251 -7.71 13.23 0.08
CA GLU A 251 -7.40 14.39 -0.75
C GLU A 251 -7.02 15.61 0.09
N LYS A 252 -7.76 15.91 1.15
CA LYS A 252 -7.43 17.00 2.09
C LYS A 252 -6.07 16.80 2.74
N THR A 253 -5.75 15.55 3.11
CA THR A 253 -4.44 15.21 3.69
C THR A 253 -3.31 15.42 2.67
N VAL A 254 -3.51 15.00 1.42
CA VAL A 254 -2.56 15.27 0.33
C VAL A 254 -2.32 16.76 0.17
N GLN A 255 -3.36 17.58 0.13
CA GLN A 255 -3.26 19.03 0.04
C GLN A 255 -2.55 19.62 1.27
N TRP A 256 -2.86 19.12 2.45
CA TRP A 256 -2.26 19.57 3.70
C TRP A 256 -0.74 19.29 3.72
N ILE A 257 -0.31 18.07 3.36
CA ILE A 257 1.11 17.69 3.30
C ILE A 257 1.87 18.58 2.32
N ASN A 258 1.32 18.80 1.13
CA ASN A 258 1.93 19.63 0.10
C ASN A 258 2.07 21.10 0.52
N ASN A 259 1.16 21.59 1.35
CA ASN A 259 1.20 22.95 1.89
C ASN A 259 2.02 23.09 3.19
N HIS A 260 2.27 21.99 3.90
CA HIS A 260 2.97 21.96 5.19
C HIS A 260 4.07 20.90 5.22
N PRO A 261 5.05 20.92 4.27
CA PRO A 261 6.02 19.84 4.11
C PRO A 261 6.90 19.63 5.36
N ASP A 262 7.30 20.68 6.05
CA ASP A 262 8.17 20.56 7.23
C ASP A 262 7.41 19.99 8.45
N GLU A 263 6.17 20.37 8.63
CA GLU A 263 5.31 19.82 9.68
C GLU A 263 4.98 18.35 9.41
N SER A 264 4.73 17.99 8.14
CA SER A 264 4.50 16.61 7.72
C SER A 264 5.68 15.69 8.03
N LYS A 265 6.89 16.12 7.77
CA LYS A 265 8.13 15.39 8.12
C LYS A 265 8.24 15.16 9.63
N LYS A 266 7.90 16.19 10.42
CA LYS A 266 7.92 16.12 11.88
C LYS A 266 6.87 15.11 12.39
N LEU A 267 5.62 15.21 11.93
CA LEU A 267 4.54 14.30 12.31
C LEU A 267 4.86 12.86 11.92
N TYR A 268 5.38 12.63 10.73
CA TYR A 268 5.86 11.31 10.32
C TYR A 268 6.90 10.73 11.31
N ASN A 269 7.87 11.53 11.71
CA ASN A 269 8.93 11.10 12.63
C ASN A 269 8.41 10.90 14.08
N GLU A 270 7.41 11.66 14.51
CA GLU A 270 6.69 11.47 15.77
C GLU A 270 5.89 10.16 15.76
N PHE A 271 5.21 9.85 14.68
CA PHE A 271 4.56 8.56 14.47
C PHE A 271 5.55 7.39 14.56
N LEU A 272 6.68 7.46 13.86
CA LEU A 272 7.73 6.42 13.97
C LEU A 272 8.22 6.25 15.40
N LYS A 273 8.40 7.34 16.15
CA LYS A 273 8.80 7.28 17.56
C LYS A 273 7.76 6.57 18.42
N SER A 274 6.48 6.87 18.22
CA SER A 274 5.40 6.26 18.98
C SER A 274 5.23 4.78 18.64
N TYR A 275 5.35 4.42 17.36
CA TYR A 275 5.13 3.07 16.86
C TYR A 275 6.36 2.16 17.00
N MET A 276 7.56 2.65 16.62
CA MET A 276 8.80 1.85 16.58
C MET A 276 9.76 2.16 17.73
N GLY A 277 9.47 3.13 18.59
CA GLY A 277 10.34 3.58 19.66
C GLY A 277 11.59 4.34 19.20
N ARG A 278 11.69 4.70 17.92
CA ARG A 278 12.84 5.41 17.33
C ARG A 278 12.39 6.37 16.23
N THR A 279 13.21 7.40 16.00
CA THR A 279 13.06 8.34 14.88
C THR A 279 14.10 8.06 13.82
N LEU A 280 13.87 8.55 12.60
CA LEU A 280 14.92 8.68 11.59
C LEU A 280 15.66 10.02 11.78
N PRO A 281 16.96 10.10 11.40
CA PRO A 281 17.69 11.36 11.33
C PRO A 281 16.97 12.38 10.43
N GLU A 282 16.98 13.65 10.81
CA GLU A 282 16.25 14.70 10.06
C GLU A 282 16.68 14.78 8.59
N ASN A 283 17.98 14.65 8.29
CA ASN A 283 18.48 14.66 6.92
C ASN A 283 17.98 13.47 6.09
N ILE A 284 17.74 12.30 6.72
CA ILE A 284 17.16 11.14 6.05
C ILE A 284 15.68 11.41 5.71
N VAL A 285 14.93 11.94 6.67
CA VAL A 285 13.52 12.30 6.46
C VAL A 285 13.40 13.34 5.35
N GLU A 286 14.19 14.43 5.44
CA GLU A 286 14.20 15.52 4.46
C GLU A 286 14.44 15.03 3.03
N LYS A 287 15.54 14.28 2.83
CA LYS A 287 15.91 13.76 1.52
C LYS A 287 14.94 12.72 1.00
N SER A 288 14.40 11.87 1.86
CA SER A 288 13.41 10.88 1.47
C SER A 288 12.10 11.53 1.02
N PHE A 289 11.63 12.55 1.74
CA PHE A 289 10.43 13.31 1.32
C PHE A 289 10.63 14.02 -0.02
N SER A 290 11.84 14.51 -0.32
CA SER A 290 12.13 15.17 -1.61
C SER A 290 12.07 14.21 -2.82
N ASN A 291 12.14 12.90 -2.59
CA ASN A 291 12.11 11.88 -3.64
C ASN A 291 10.70 11.29 -3.87
N ILE A 292 9.69 11.75 -3.14
CA ILE A 292 8.30 11.32 -3.30
C ILE A 292 7.41 12.47 -3.73
N ILE A 293 6.38 12.14 -4.49
CA ILE A 293 5.31 13.06 -4.87
C ILE A 293 4.05 12.61 -4.13
N ILE A 294 3.53 13.46 -3.27
CA ILE A 294 2.28 13.20 -2.56
C ILE A 294 1.12 13.61 -3.47
N THR A 295 0.26 12.64 -3.83
CA THR A 295 -0.83 12.83 -4.80
C THR A 295 -2.00 11.91 -4.50
N SER A 296 -3.22 12.42 -4.68
CA SER A 296 -4.46 11.62 -4.63
C SER A 296 -4.81 10.95 -5.97
N GLU A 297 -4.08 11.27 -7.05
CA GLU A 297 -4.28 10.63 -8.34
C GLU A 297 -3.76 9.18 -8.31
N PRO A 298 -4.55 8.18 -8.70
CA PRO A 298 -4.11 6.77 -8.69
C PRO A 298 -3.10 6.47 -9.80
N LEU A 299 -2.91 7.38 -10.77
CA LEU A 299 -2.01 7.24 -11.92
C LEU A 299 -2.35 5.97 -12.73
N GLU A 300 -3.53 5.90 -13.28
CA GLU A 300 -4.08 4.72 -13.97
C GLU A 300 -3.14 4.15 -15.02
N ASN A 301 -2.52 4.99 -15.87
CA ASN A 301 -1.53 4.56 -16.86
C ASN A 301 -0.36 3.80 -16.21
N SER A 302 0.10 4.24 -15.04
CA SER A 302 1.15 3.56 -14.28
C SER A 302 0.69 2.18 -13.78
N VAL A 303 -0.55 2.06 -13.30
CA VAL A 303 -1.11 0.79 -12.84
C VAL A 303 -1.22 -0.21 -14.00
N HIS A 304 -1.69 0.23 -15.17
CA HIS A 304 -1.73 -0.60 -16.38
C HIS A 304 -0.33 -1.03 -16.84
N THR A 305 0.62 -0.08 -16.91
CA THR A 305 2.02 -0.38 -17.26
C THR A 305 2.66 -1.36 -16.28
N PHE A 306 2.33 -1.26 -14.99
CA PHE A 306 2.81 -2.23 -14.01
C PHE A 306 2.27 -3.64 -14.29
N ALA A 307 0.98 -3.77 -14.59
CA ALA A 307 0.38 -5.06 -14.94
C ALA A 307 1.02 -5.67 -16.19
N GLU A 308 1.27 -4.87 -17.22
CA GLU A 308 1.97 -5.31 -18.45
C GLU A 308 3.36 -5.87 -18.13
N ARG A 309 4.14 -5.14 -17.31
CA ARG A 309 5.47 -5.58 -16.88
C ARG A 309 5.42 -6.87 -16.06
N ALA A 310 4.46 -6.97 -15.13
CA ALA A 310 4.27 -8.17 -14.32
C ALA A 310 3.82 -9.38 -15.16
N ASP A 311 3.01 -9.16 -16.19
CA ASP A 311 2.58 -10.19 -17.14
C ASP A 311 3.74 -10.74 -17.95
N VAL A 312 4.57 -9.88 -18.54
CA VAL A 312 5.79 -10.26 -19.27
C VAL A 312 6.73 -11.10 -18.40
N LEU A 313 6.79 -10.83 -17.11
CA LEU A 313 7.58 -11.60 -16.14
C LEU A 313 6.93 -12.92 -15.70
N GLY A 314 5.67 -13.15 -16.10
CA GLY A 314 4.88 -14.34 -15.71
C GLY A 314 4.33 -14.27 -14.28
N TYR A 315 4.21 -13.08 -13.70
CA TYR A 315 3.78 -12.91 -12.31
C TYR A 315 2.26 -12.86 -12.13
N LEU A 316 1.50 -12.65 -13.20
CA LEU A 316 0.04 -12.60 -13.12
C LEU A 316 -0.62 -14.00 -13.09
N GLY A 317 0.15 -15.06 -13.44
CA GLY A 317 -0.25 -16.46 -13.23
C GLY A 317 -1.41 -16.94 -14.11
N ARG A 318 -1.75 -16.22 -15.18
CA ARG A 318 -2.82 -16.58 -16.13
C ARG A 318 -2.50 -16.12 -17.55
N ASP A 319 -3.06 -16.81 -18.54
CA ASP A 319 -3.01 -16.39 -19.95
C ASP A 319 -4.09 -15.33 -20.19
N GLY A 320 -3.68 -14.10 -20.35
CA GLY A 320 -4.54 -12.95 -20.51
C GLY A 320 -5.13 -12.45 -19.18
N TYR A 321 -5.26 -11.14 -19.08
CA TYR A 321 -5.85 -10.48 -17.91
C TYR A 321 -6.63 -9.23 -18.36
N THR A 322 -7.54 -8.78 -17.52
CA THR A 322 -8.16 -7.47 -17.62
C THR A 322 -8.13 -6.78 -16.26
N LEU A 323 -7.96 -5.47 -16.28
CA LEU A 323 -8.10 -4.59 -15.11
C LEU A 323 -9.42 -3.81 -15.16
N ASP A 324 -10.36 -4.22 -16.02
CA ASP A 324 -11.67 -3.58 -16.13
C ASP A 324 -12.36 -3.54 -14.76
N GLY A 325 -12.74 -2.35 -14.35
CA GLY A 325 -13.39 -2.12 -13.07
C GLY A 325 -12.48 -2.20 -11.84
N ILE A 326 -11.15 -2.19 -11.97
CA ILE A 326 -10.25 -2.10 -10.82
C ILE A 326 -10.36 -0.74 -10.12
N PHE A 327 -10.61 0.34 -10.89
CA PHE A 327 -10.80 1.66 -10.33
C PHE A 327 -12.25 1.86 -9.88
N TYR A 328 -12.40 2.47 -8.72
CA TYR A 328 -13.69 2.93 -8.22
C TYR A 328 -14.01 4.28 -8.88
N HIS A 329 -15.14 4.33 -9.59
CA HIS A 329 -15.70 5.56 -10.09
C HIS A 329 -16.97 5.85 -9.31
N GLU A 330 -17.04 7.01 -8.67
CA GLU A 330 -18.27 7.45 -8.02
C GLU A 330 -19.37 7.51 -9.09
N ASN A 331 -20.41 6.69 -8.96
CA ASN A 331 -21.57 6.77 -9.84
C ASN A 331 -22.27 8.10 -9.56
N ILE A 332 -21.91 9.14 -10.32
CA ILE A 332 -22.72 10.35 -10.40
C ILE A 332 -23.99 9.95 -11.14
N SER A 333 -25.02 9.60 -10.39
CA SER A 333 -26.38 9.48 -10.93
C SER A 333 -26.77 10.88 -11.38
N VAL A 334 -26.52 11.21 -12.64
CA VAL A 334 -27.14 12.37 -13.28
C VAL A 334 -28.61 12.04 -13.36
N THR A 335 -29.36 12.47 -12.35
CA THR A 335 -30.80 12.56 -12.43
C THR A 335 -31.07 13.69 -13.45
N LEU A 336 -31.17 13.29 -14.72
CA LEU A 336 -31.79 14.16 -15.73
C LEU A 336 -33.23 14.35 -15.26
N ASN A 337 -33.49 15.49 -14.62
CA ASN A 337 -34.84 15.98 -14.48
C ASN A 337 -35.37 16.14 -15.90
N GLU A 338 -36.22 15.24 -16.33
CA GLU A 338 -37.17 15.48 -17.39
C GLU A 338 -38.10 16.60 -16.89
N GLU A 339 -37.69 17.86 -17.08
CA GLU A 339 -38.63 18.98 -17.01
C GLU A 339 -39.58 18.83 -18.18
N ASN A 340 -40.79 18.46 -17.82
CA ASN A 340 -42.03 18.56 -18.53
C ASN A 340 -42.03 19.56 -19.70
N GLN A 341 -42.11 19.02 -20.90
CA GLN A 341 -42.80 19.69 -22.01
C GLN A 341 -44.27 19.29 -21.90
N ASP A 342 -45.02 20.11 -21.20
CA ASP A 342 -46.46 20.26 -21.39
C ASP A 342 -46.79 21.75 -21.23
N GLY A 343 -47.16 22.38 -22.38
CA GLY A 343 -47.61 23.75 -22.50
C GLY A 343 -47.81 24.11 -23.94
#